data_e2ab128027b1cea43f1bd00cb08f9a4b
#
_entry.id   e2ab128027b1cea43f1bd00cb08f9a4b
#
_cell.length_a   1.000
_cell.length_b   1.000
_cell.length_c   1.000
_cell.angle_alpha   90.00
_cell.angle_beta   90.00
_cell.angle_gamma   90.00
#
_symmetry.space_group_name_H-M   'P 1'
#
loop_
_entity.id
_entity.type
_entity.pdbx_description
1 polymer ?
#
loop_
_entity_poly.entity_id
_entity_poly.type
_entity_poly.pdbx_seq_one_letter_code
_entity_poly.pdbx_strand_id
1 'polypeptide(L)'
;NVTAIGRIADSHIKRRSDARPGDLIAVGGSLGESGAGLRDILAGRYDTPLAQIHRNPAPQVAEGIWLGERPEVHAMMDISDGIASDLRHILHQSGVGAEVDTECIPTPVDLETAVSGGEDYKLLFTVAPESANTLLSNYRLRFGDEFHFIGRITGGNHLEWLRNGTPLPVDWQGFRHY
;
A
#
# COMPACT_ATOMS: atom_id res chain seq x y z
N ASN A 1 -3.38 15.69 -19.22
CA ASN A 1 -4.42 15.27 -18.27
C ASN A 1 -5.20 14.11 -18.87
N VAL A 2 -5.45 13.08 -18.06
CA VAL A 2 -6.31 11.94 -18.43
C VAL A 2 -7.52 11.95 -17.49
N THR A 3 -8.72 11.79 -18.05
CA THR A 3 -9.96 11.64 -17.28
C THR A 3 -10.53 10.25 -17.53
N ALA A 4 -10.74 9.47 -16.49
CA ALA A 4 -11.41 8.19 -16.55
C ALA A 4 -12.81 8.29 -15.93
N ILE A 5 -13.82 7.76 -16.63
CA ILE A 5 -15.21 7.71 -16.16
C ILE A 5 -15.63 6.26 -16.11
N GLY A 6 -16.18 5.83 -14.97
CA GLY A 6 -16.63 4.46 -14.75
C GLY A 6 -17.94 4.38 -13.97
N ARG A 7 -18.43 3.17 -13.79
CA ARG A 7 -19.58 2.85 -12.93
C ARG A 7 -19.19 1.81 -11.92
N ILE A 8 -19.62 2.00 -10.67
CA ILE A 8 -19.38 1.08 -9.56
C ILE A 8 -20.66 0.98 -8.71
N ALA A 9 -20.93 -0.17 -8.14
CA ALA A 9 -22.00 -0.30 -7.14
C ALA A 9 -21.59 0.41 -5.84
N ASP A 10 -22.50 1.10 -5.19
CA ASP A 10 -22.23 1.85 -3.97
C ASP A 10 -21.57 1.00 -2.86
N SER A 11 -21.99 -0.27 -2.74
CA SER A 11 -21.44 -1.23 -1.78
C SER A 11 -19.99 -1.65 -2.07
N HIS A 12 -19.48 -1.41 -3.28
CA HIS A 12 -18.11 -1.76 -3.70
C HIS A 12 -17.14 -0.58 -3.61
N ILE A 13 -17.65 0.62 -3.32
CA ILE A 13 -16.81 1.81 -3.17
C ILE A 13 -16.02 1.69 -1.87
N LYS A 14 -14.69 1.73 -1.98
CA LYS A 14 -13.76 1.78 -0.84
C LYS A 14 -13.14 3.18 -0.78
N ARG A 15 -13.51 3.93 0.26
CA ARG A 15 -13.02 5.30 0.42
C ARG A 15 -11.83 5.33 1.36
N ARG A 16 -10.97 6.31 1.20
CA ARG A 16 -9.88 6.58 2.14
C ARG A 16 -10.39 6.94 3.54
N SER A 17 -11.66 7.36 3.67
CA SER A 17 -12.32 7.76 4.90
C SER A 17 -12.94 6.61 5.71
N ASP A 18 -12.83 5.39 5.25
CA ASP A 18 -13.61 4.28 5.80
C ASP A 18 -12.76 3.31 6.67
N ALA A 19 -11.46 3.62 6.92
CA ALA A 19 -10.62 2.85 7.82
C ALA A 19 -11.10 2.98 9.29
N ARG A 20 -11.00 1.88 10.03
CA ARG A 20 -11.52 1.77 11.40
C ARG A 20 -10.42 1.37 12.37
N PRO A 21 -10.41 1.92 13.61
CA PRO A 21 -9.51 1.43 14.65
C PRO A 21 -9.65 -0.09 14.81
N GLY A 22 -8.51 -0.79 14.83
CA GLY A 22 -8.44 -2.25 14.89
C GLY A 22 -8.26 -2.94 13.53
N ASP A 23 -8.54 -2.27 12.41
CA ASP A 23 -8.26 -2.83 11.08
C ASP A 23 -6.79 -3.17 10.91
N LEU A 24 -6.51 -4.27 10.20
CA LEU A 24 -5.18 -4.56 9.71
C LEU A 24 -4.88 -3.76 8.44
N ILE A 25 -3.66 -3.28 8.31
CA ILE A 25 -3.16 -2.57 7.12
C ILE A 25 -2.48 -3.60 6.23
N ALA A 26 -2.86 -3.63 4.95
CA ALA A 26 -2.32 -4.56 3.97
C ALA A 26 -1.81 -3.86 2.71
N VAL A 27 -0.78 -4.45 2.09
CA VAL A 27 -0.21 -4.02 0.81
C VAL A 27 -0.19 -5.17 -0.19
N GLY A 28 -0.55 -4.89 -1.43
CA GLY A 28 -0.77 -5.87 -2.50
C GLY A 28 0.50 -6.39 -3.16
N GLY A 29 1.67 -6.34 -2.53
CA GLY A 29 2.93 -6.86 -3.06
C GLY A 29 4.15 -6.06 -2.62
N SER A 30 5.31 -6.32 -3.23
CA SER A 30 6.58 -5.65 -2.93
C SER A 30 6.54 -4.16 -3.17
N LEU A 31 7.21 -3.41 -2.29
CA LEU A 31 7.34 -1.96 -2.34
C LEU A 31 8.78 -1.53 -2.62
N GLY A 32 8.93 -0.37 -3.28
CA GLY A 32 10.21 0.29 -3.55
C GLY A 32 10.91 -0.18 -4.83
N GLU A 33 10.38 -1.17 -5.53
CA GLU A 33 10.98 -1.67 -6.77
C GLU A 33 11.00 -0.59 -7.85
N SER A 34 9.94 0.20 -7.96
CA SER A 34 9.86 1.32 -8.91
C SER A 34 10.87 2.43 -8.57
N GLY A 35 10.98 2.84 -7.30
CA GLY A 35 11.97 3.83 -6.86
C GLY A 35 13.41 3.39 -7.10
N ALA A 36 13.73 2.12 -6.87
CA ALA A 36 15.04 1.55 -7.18
C ALA A 36 15.27 1.49 -8.70
N GLY A 37 14.25 1.16 -9.47
CA GLY A 37 14.29 1.18 -10.94
C GLY A 37 14.57 2.56 -11.51
N LEU A 38 13.96 3.60 -10.94
CA LEU A 38 14.25 4.98 -11.29
C LEU A 38 15.72 5.33 -11.01
N ARG A 39 16.27 4.93 -9.85
CA ARG A 39 17.70 5.13 -9.54
C ARG A 39 18.61 4.44 -10.57
N ASP A 40 18.24 3.24 -11.03
CA ASP A 40 19.00 2.55 -12.08
C ASP A 40 18.98 3.33 -13.38
N ILE A 41 17.82 3.80 -13.81
CA ILE A 41 17.65 4.62 -15.03
C ILE A 41 18.50 5.90 -14.95
N LEU A 42 18.43 6.63 -13.84
CA LEU A 42 19.19 7.84 -13.62
C LEU A 42 20.72 7.59 -13.59
N ALA A 43 21.13 6.38 -13.19
CA ALA A 43 22.52 5.93 -13.23
C ALA A 43 22.95 5.37 -14.61
N GLY A 44 22.10 5.48 -15.65
CA GLY A 44 22.37 4.96 -16.99
C GLY A 44 22.20 3.44 -17.16
N ARG A 45 21.63 2.76 -16.17
CA ARG A 45 21.36 1.30 -16.21
C ARG A 45 19.93 1.05 -16.65
N TYR A 46 19.68 1.04 -17.93
CA TYR A 46 18.35 1.00 -18.50
C TYR A 46 17.73 -0.41 -18.61
N ASP A 47 18.53 -1.47 -18.60
CA ASP A 47 18.11 -2.84 -18.92
C ASP A 47 18.03 -3.74 -17.67
N THR A 48 18.07 -3.13 -16.46
CA THR A 48 17.88 -3.91 -15.23
C THR A 48 16.41 -4.33 -15.04
N PRO A 49 16.14 -5.44 -14.32
CA PRO A 49 14.77 -5.83 -13.98
C PRO A 49 13.99 -4.72 -13.28
N LEU A 50 14.63 -3.99 -12.35
CA LEU A 50 14.00 -2.87 -11.63
C LEU A 50 13.67 -1.69 -12.56
N ALA A 51 14.57 -1.35 -13.51
CA ALA A 51 14.29 -0.34 -14.54
C ALA A 51 13.10 -0.72 -15.42
N GLN A 52 12.91 -2.01 -15.71
CA GLN A 52 11.76 -2.50 -16.45
C GLN A 52 10.47 -2.40 -15.64
N ILE A 53 10.50 -2.72 -14.34
CA ILE A 53 9.35 -2.58 -13.42
C ILE A 53 8.92 -1.10 -13.37
N HIS A 54 9.86 -0.17 -13.22
CA HIS A 54 9.55 1.25 -13.20
C HIS A 54 8.88 1.75 -14.51
N ARG A 55 9.33 1.27 -15.67
CA ARG A 55 8.78 1.66 -16.97
C ARG A 55 7.43 1.03 -17.29
N ASN A 56 7.16 -0.14 -16.75
CA ASN A 56 5.96 -0.93 -17.02
C ASN A 56 5.32 -1.37 -15.71
N PRO A 57 4.76 -0.43 -14.92
CA PRO A 57 4.07 -0.80 -13.69
C PRO A 57 2.88 -1.70 -14.02
N ALA A 58 2.68 -2.75 -13.21
CA ALA A 58 1.56 -3.67 -13.35
C ALA A 58 0.40 -3.22 -12.45
N PRO A 59 -0.66 -2.60 -12.99
CA PRO A 59 -1.79 -2.14 -12.19
C PRO A 59 -2.60 -3.33 -11.68
N GLN A 60 -2.93 -3.32 -10.39
CA GLN A 60 -3.69 -4.39 -9.73
C GLN A 60 -5.21 -4.20 -9.91
N VAL A 61 -5.68 -4.16 -11.16
CA VAL A 61 -7.09 -3.87 -11.50
C VAL A 61 -8.01 -5.01 -11.10
N ALA A 62 -7.64 -6.25 -11.41
CA ALA A 62 -8.46 -7.43 -11.08
C ALA A 62 -8.55 -7.64 -9.57
N GLU A 63 -7.44 -7.44 -8.86
CA GLU A 63 -7.34 -7.51 -7.41
C GLU A 63 -8.18 -6.41 -6.76
N GLY A 64 -8.08 -5.18 -7.25
CA GLY A 64 -8.85 -4.03 -6.76
C GLY A 64 -10.37 -4.21 -6.94
N ILE A 65 -10.82 -4.76 -8.07
CA ILE A 65 -12.22 -5.09 -8.29
C ILE A 65 -12.66 -6.16 -7.28
N TRP A 66 -11.90 -7.24 -7.14
CA TRP A 66 -12.22 -8.32 -6.23
C TRP A 66 -12.25 -7.88 -4.77
N LEU A 67 -11.26 -7.08 -4.32
CA LEU A 67 -11.23 -6.50 -2.98
C LEU A 67 -12.38 -5.51 -2.75
N GLY A 68 -12.76 -4.75 -3.77
CA GLY A 68 -13.92 -3.84 -3.74
C GLY A 68 -15.24 -4.54 -3.39
N GLU A 69 -15.41 -5.78 -3.83
CA GLU A 69 -16.58 -6.61 -3.54
C GLU A 69 -16.61 -7.17 -2.11
N ARG A 70 -15.56 -7.01 -1.33
CA ARG A 70 -15.40 -7.59 0.02
C ARG A 70 -15.84 -6.60 1.09
N PRO A 71 -16.91 -6.88 1.85
CA PRO A 71 -17.40 -5.98 2.89
C PRO A 71 -16.40 -5.83 4.05
N GLU A 72 -15.52 -6.80 4.27
CA GLU A 72 -14.46 -6.80 5.25
C GLU A 72 -13.26 -5.91 4.89
N VAL A 73 -13.15 -5.46 3.63
CA VAL A 73 -12.21 -4.42 3.20
C VAL A 73 -12.88 -3.08 3.37
N HIS A 74 -12.30 -2.19 4.19
CA HIS A 74 -12.93 -0.93 4.53
C HIS A 74 -12.40 0.24 3.68
N ALA A 75 -11.12 0.58 3.79
CA ALA A 75 -10.49 1.62 2.98
C ALA A 75 -9.55 1.01 1.94
N MET A 76 -9.41 1.66 0.79
CA MET A 76 -8.47 1.21 -0.26
C MET A 76 -8.04 2.38 -1.14
N MET A 77 -6.77 2.37 -1.53
CA MET A 77 -6.17 3.22 -2.57
C MET A 77 -4.95 2.52 -3.19
N ASP A 78 -4.37 3.09 -4.22
CA ASP A 78 -3.06 2.71 -4.74
C ASP A 78 -1.92 3.43 -4.00
N ILE A 79 -0.70 2.91 -4.12
CA ILE A 79 0.54 3.54 -3.63
C ILE A 79 1.21 4.22 -4.82
N SER A 80 1.09 5.55 -4.88
CA SER A 80 1.65 6.38 -5.95
C SER A 80 2.84 7.23 -5.49
N ASP A 81 2.80 7.75 -4.28
CA ASP A 81 3.81 8.64 -3.73
C ASP A 81 4.67 7.97 -2.64
N GLY A 82 4.46 6.68 -2.44
CA GLY A 82 5.08 5.87 -1.40
C GLY A 82 4.21 5.76 -0.15
N ILE A 83 4.32 4.60 0.51
CA ILE A 83 3.42 4.26 1.61
C ILE A 83 3.48 5.27 2.76
N ALA A 84 4.61 5.96 2.98
CA ALA A 84 4.73 6.99 4.00
C ALA A 84 3.79 8.19 3.74
N SER A 85 3.51 8.49 2.49
CA SER A 85 2.55 9.53 2.08
C SER A 85 1.13 8.97 1.98
N ASP A 86 0.96 7.89 1.24
CA ASP A 86 -0.36 7.39 0.86
C ASP A 86 -1.15 6.86 2.06
N LEU A 87 -0.48 6.20 3.02
CA LEU A 87 -1.14 5.80 4.27
C LEU A 87 -1.63 7.02 5.06
N ARG A 88 -0.88 8.13 5.09
CA ARG A 88 -1.33 9.36 5.78
C ARG A 88 -2.63 9.92 5.19
N HIS A 89 -2.88 9.73 3.89
CA HIS A 89 -4.16 10.12 3.29
C HIS A 89 -5.34 9.33 3.85
N ILE A 90 -5.18 8.01 4.03
CA ILE A 90 -6.19 7.18 4.70
C ILE A 90 -6.38 7.64 6.14
N LEU A 91 -5.29 7.79 6.90
CA LEU A 91 -5.35 8.17 8.31
C LEU A 91 -6.03 9.52 8.53
N HIS A 92 -5.64 10.52 7.74
CA HIS A 92 -6.21 11.86 7.84
C HIS A 92 -7.71 11.87 7.49
N GLN A 93 -8.11 11.19 6.41
CA GLN A 93 -9.51 11.20 5.99
C GLN A 93 -10.41 10.34 6.89
N SER A 94 -9.86 9.32 7.52
CA SER A 94 -10.58 8.47 8.49
C SER A 94 -10.55 9.00 9.92
N GLY A 95 -9.70 9.98 10.24
CA GLY A 95 -9.53 10.51 11.59
C GLY A 95 -8.91 9.48 12.56
N VAL A 96 -7.96 8.68 12.09
CA VAL A 96 -7.33 7.57 12.82
C VAL A 96 -5.81 7.65 12.80
N GLY A 97 -5.15 6.85 13.65
CA GLY A 97 -3.72 6.61 13.63
C GLY A 97 -3.36 5.25 13.06
N ALA A 98 -2.07 4.92 13.02
CA ALA A 98 -1.58 3.62 12.64
C ALA A 98 -0.27 3.26 13.33
N GLU A 99 -0.05 1.97 13.50
CA GLU A 99 1.24 1.36 13.79
C GLU A 99 1.63 0.46 12.60
N VAL A 100 2.83 0.67 12.06
CA VAL A 100 3.38 -0.11 10.94
C VAL A 100 4.69 -0.76 11.36
N ASP A 101 4.75 -2.09 11.28
CA ASP A 101 6.00 -2.83 11.54
C ASP A 101 6.82 -2.88 10.24
N THR A 102 7.99 -2.26 10.29
CA THR A 102 8.90 -2.16 9.14
C THR A 102 9.45 -3.51 8.69
N GLU A 103 9.52 -4.50 9.59
CA GLU A 103 9.96 -5.85 9.25
C GLU A 103 8.89 -6.65 8.47
N CYS A 104 7.64 -6.18 8.51
CA CYS A 104 6.53 -6.78 7.77
C CYS A 104 6.35 -6.17 6.36
N ILE A 105 7.08 -5.10 6.02
CA ILE A 105 6.98 -4.48 4.69
C ILE A 105 7.67 -5.38 3.67
N PRO A 106 6.94 -5.90 2.67
CA PRO A 106 7.53 -6.73 1.63
C PRO A 106 8.37 -5.86 0.69
N THR A 107 9.68 -6.06 0.71
CA THR A 107 10.59 -5.29 -0.15
C THR A 107 11.86 -6.08 -0.47
N PRO A 108 12.33 -6.06 -1.73
CA PRO A 108 13.65 -6.58 -2.12
C PRO A 108 14.74 -5.51 -2.09
N VAL A 109 14.40 -4.26 -1.69
CA VAL A 109 15.31 -3.11 -1.70
C VAL A 109 15.48 -2.53 -0.29
N ASP A 110 16.21 -1.43 -0.15
CA ASP A 110 16.36 -0.78 1.15
C ASP A 110 15.01 -0.19 1.64
N LEU A 111 14.82 -0.20 2.97
CA LEU A 111 13.56 0.19 3.60
C LEU A 111 13.17 1.64 3.30
N GLU A 112 14.12 2.56 3.21
CA GLU A 112 13.84 3.97 2.90
C GLU A 112 13.22 4.09 1.50
N THR A 113 13.76 3.37 0.52
CA THR A 113 13.21 3.30 -0.84
C THR A 113 11.83 2.64 -0.85
N ALA A 114 11.63 1.57 -0.06
CA ALA A 114 10.34 0.89 0.03
C ALA A 114 9.24 1.78 0.61
N VAL A 115 9.59 2.64 1.56
CA VAL A 115 8.63 3.46 2.31
C VAL A 115 8.35 4.80 1.63
N SER A 116 9.39 5.41 1.03
CA SER A 116 9.34 6.76 0.45
C SER A 116 9.38 6.77 -1.08
N GLY A 117 9.65 5.64 -1.73
CA GLY A 117 9.65 5.53 -3.19
C GLY A 117 8.24 5.59 -3.75
N GLY A 118 8.05 6.32 -4.84
CA GLY A 118 6.78 6.41 -5.54
C GLY A 118 6.67 5.44 -6.71
N GLU A 119 5.48 5.45 -7.32
CA GLU A 119 5.14 4.76 -8.58
C GLU A 119 5.16 3.22 -8.50
N ASP A 120 4.96 2.64 -7.31
CA ASP A 120 4.81 1.19 -7.16
C ASP A 120 3.44 0.68 -7.64
N TYR A 121 2.40 1.52 -7.56
CA TYR A 121 1.01 1.24 -7.96
C TYR A 121 0.45 -0.07 -7.39
N LYS A 122 0.92 -0.46 -6.21
CA LYS A 122 0.34 -1.55 -5.43
C LYS A 122 -0.87 -1.07 -4.66
N LEU A 123 -1.78 -1.98 -4.33
CA LEU A 123 -2.94 -1.63 -3.49
C LEU A 123 -2.52 -1.51 -2.03
N LEU A 124 -2.98 -0.44 -1.38
CA LEU A 124 -2.96 -0.21 0.06
C LEU A 124 -4.41 -0.26 0.54
N PHE A 125 -4.70 -1.12 1.50
CA PHE A 125 -6.07 -1.30 1.99
C PHE A 125 -6.12 -1.71 3.45
N THR A 126 -7.30 -1.56 4.07
CA THR A 126 -7.54 -1.95 5.46
C THR A 126 -8.58 -3.06 5.53
N VAL A 127 -8.41 -3.99 6.47
CA VAL A 127 -9.21 -5.22 6.59
C VAL A 127 -9.64 -5.44 8.02
N ALA A 128 -10.90 -5.82 8.21
CA ALA A 128 -11.42 -6.30 9.50
C ALA A 128 -10.57 -7.50 10.01
N PRO A 129 -10.00 -7.43 11.22
CA PRO A 129 -9.04 -8.43 11.70
C PRO A 129 -9.60 -9.86 11.76
N GLU A 130 -10.89 -10.01 12.08
CA GLU A 130 -11.56 -11.30 12.15
C GLU A 130 -11.66 -12.01 10.80
N SER A 131 -11.63 -11.27 9.69
CA SER A 131 -11.74 -11.80 8.32
C SER A 131 -10.38 -11.94 7.61
N ALA A 132 -9.32 -11.43 8.20
CA ALA A 132 -8.00 -11.27 7.57
C ALA A 132 -7.44 -12.57 6.99
N ASN A 133 -7.42 -13.65 7.77
CA ASN A 133 -6.88 -14.94 7.32
C ASN A 133 -7.73 -15.58 6.22
N THR A 134 -9.05 -15.46 6.31
CA THR A 134 -9.97 -15.98 5.29
C THR A 134 -9.80 -15.20 3.99
N LEU A 135 -9.71 -13.87 4.06
CA LEU A 135 -9.49 -13.01 2.91
C LEU A 135 -8.17 -13.35 2.20
N LEU A 136 -7.07 -13.48 2.97
CA LEU A 136 -5.76 -13.85 2.43
C LEU A 136 -5.78 -15.22 1.74
N SER A 137 -6.41 -16.21 2.35
CA SER A 137 -6.54 -17.55 1.76
C SER A 137 -7.32 -17.53 0.45
N ASN A 138 -8.43 -16.78 0.41
CA ASN A 138 -9.24 -16.63 -0.81
C ASN A 138 -8.50 -15.85 -1.90
N TYR A 139 -7.71 -14.84 -1.53
CA TYR A 139 -6.89 -14.08 -2.46
C TYR A 139 -5.83 -14.98 -3.13
N ARG A 140 -5.11 -15.78 -2.32
CA ARG A 140 -4.13 -16.76 -2.84
C ARG A 140 -4.76 -17.76 -3.80
N LEU A 141 -5.94 -18.29 -3.46
CA LEU A 141 -6.67 -19.22 -4.34
C LEU A 141 -7.10 -18.55 -5.65
N ARG A 142 -7.44 -17.27 -5.61
CA ARG A 142 -7.96 -16.54 -6.77
C ARG A 142 -6.87 -16.07 -7.72
N PHE A 143 -5.74 -15.57 -7.19
CA PHE A 143 -4.72 -14.86 -7.96
C PHE A 143 -3.38 -15.61 -8.03
N GLY A 144 -3.17 -16.64 -7.21
CA GLY A 144 -1.88 -17.34 -7.11
C GLY A 144 -0.78 -16.49 -6.47
N ASP A 145 -1.15 -15.37 -5.85
CA ASP A 145 -0.29 -14.38 -5.23
C ASP A 145 -0.81 -14.03 -3.83
N GLU A 146 -0.12 -13.19 -3.09
CA GLU A 146 -0.54 -12.78 -1.75
C GLU A 146 -0.37 -11.28 -1.52
N PHE A 147 -1.17 -10.75 -0.62
CA PHE A 147 -0.94 -9.45 0.01
C PHE A 147 -0.35 -9.64 1.40
N HIS A 148 0.26 -8.59 1.93
CA HIS A 148 1.01 -8.64 3.19
C HIS A 148 0.42 -7.69 4.21
N PHE A 149 0.19 -8.19 5.43
CA PHE A 149 -0.17 -7.34 6.56
C PHE A 149 1.09 -6.68 7.12
N ILE A 150 1.08 -5.36 7.18
CA ILE A 150 2.24 -4.56 7.58
C ILE A 150 2.02 -3.78 8.89
N GLY A 151 0.79 -3.79 9.43
CA GLY A 151 0.46 -3.02 10.62
C GLY A 151 -1.02 -3.03 10.93
N ARG A 152 -1.43 -2.08 11.75
CA ARG A 152 -2.83 -1.91 12.18
C ARG A 152 -3.23 -0.45 12.29
N ILE A 153 -4.51 -0.18 12.12
CA ILE A 153 -5.13 1.11 12.40
C ILE A 153 -5.37 1.25 13.90
N THR A 154 -4.98 2.39 14.46
CA THR A 154 -5.14 2.72 15.88
C THR A 154 -6.10 3.88 16.08
N GLY A 155 -6.53 4.10 17.32
CA GLY A 155 -7.15 5.35 17.70
C GLY A 155 -6.13 6.51 17.69
N GLY A 156 -6.62 7.74 17.61
CA GLY A 156 -5.74 8.92 17.56
C GLY A 156 -5.43 9.37 16.13
N ASN A 157 -4.29 10.04 15.92
CA ASN A 157 -3.95 10.66 14.64
C ASN A 157 -2.46 10.55 14.27
N HIS A 158 -1.73 9.62 14.91
CA HIS A 158 -0.30 9.46 14.69
C HIS A 158 -0.02 8.23 13.84
N LEU A 159 0.93 8.34 12.91
CA LEU A 159 1.57 7.21 12.24
C LEU A 159 2.85 6.89 13.00
N GLU A 160 2.91 5.70 13.58
CA GLU A 160 4.09 5.19 14.28
C GLU A 160 4.72 4.05 13.48
N TRP A 161 6.01 4.20 13.21
CA TRP A 161 6.80 3.15 12.60
C TRP A 161 7.44 2.32 13.70
N LEU A 162 7.32 1.00 13.60
CA LEU A 162 7.89 0.07 14.57
C LEU A 162 8.99 -0.78 13.89
N ARG A 163 9.98 -1.17 14.67
CA ARG A 163 10.92 -2.22 14.31
C ARG A 163 10.93 -3.26 15.41
N ASN A 164 10.47 -4.49 15.11
CA ASN A 164 10.30 -5.56 16.09
C ASN A 164 9.49 -5.08 17.32
N GLY A 165 8.39 -4.35 17.08
CA GLY A 165 7.52 -3.84 18.15
C GLY A 165 8.07 -2.64 18.93
N THR A 166 9.25 -2.10 18.56
CA THR A 166 9.84 -0.92 19.20
C THR A 166 9.70 0.31 18.30
N PRO A 167 9.25 1.47 18.83
CA PRO A 167 9.14 2.70 18.05
C PRO A 167 10.44 3.09 17.35
N LEU A 168 10.37 3.35 16.07
CA LEU A 168 11.45 3.82 15.23
C LEU A 168 11.28 5.33 14.99
N PRO A 169 12.16 6.18 15.53
CA PRO A 169 12.02 7.64 15.43
C PRO A 169 12.46 8.13 14.04
N VAL A 170 11.62 7.92 13.04
CA VAL A 170 11.83 8.35 11.66
C VAL A 170 10.65 9.21 11.19
N ASP A 171 10.94 10.17 10.32
CA ASP A 171 9.94 10.99 9.66
C ASP A 171 10.08 10.83 8.13
N TRP A 172 9.75 9.63 7.66
CA TRP A 172 9.74 9.38 6.23
C TRP A 172 8.64 10.19 5.55
N GLN A 173 9.03 10.82 4.46
CA GLN A 173 8.13 11.55 3.57
C GLN A 173 7.97 10.76 2.28
N GLY A 174 6.83 10.89 1.63
CA GLY A 174 6.63 10.34 0.30
C GLY A 174 7.43 11.10 -0.77
N PHE A 175 7.43 10.56 -1.97
CA PHE A 175 8.05 11.19 -3.13
C PHE A 175 7.37 12.56 -3.40
N ARG A 176 8.18 13.60 -3.63
CA ARG A 176 7.69 14.94 -3.96
C ARG A 176 7.99 15.24 -5.41
N HIS A 177 6.94 15.45 -6.19
CA HIS A 177 7.06 16.03 -7.52
C HIS A 177 7.46 17.51 -7.37
N TYR A 178 8.53 17.92 -8.03
CA TYR A 178 8.99 19.30 -8.05
C TYR A 178 8.13 20.17 -8.95
#